data_54e65a808e9897946c6c9266ae50b3a9
#
_entry.id   54e65a808e9897946c6c9266ae50b3a9
#
_cell.length_a   1.000
_cell.length_b   1.000
_cell.length_c   1.000
_cell.angle_alpha   90.00
_cell.angle_beta   90.00
_cell.angle_gamma   90.00
#
_symmetry.space_group_name_H-M   'P 1'
#
loop_
_entity.id
_entity.type
_entity.pdbx_description
1 polymer ?
#
loop_
_entity_poly.entity_id
_entity_poly.type
_entity_poly.pdbx_seq_one_letter_code
_entity_poly.pdbx_strand_id
1 'polypeptide(L)'
;MPQMDRAATNADLTSSDKPKRSMSRAQKILFFTTGWLIVLMPFLFWWNTWFGRHLSDAQLTEYLHDTKKPRHIQQALVQVSERMAKNDGAAKQWYPDLTRLASDPVEEVRNTDAWVMGQNTSAAGFHDALQKMLSDTSPMVRGNAALSLVRFGDATGRSQIVALLHPADVMAPASGKIIDADRPGTAIHQGGLLAKLQNAQGQTVEIRSPIPGRSRTIAQPGANVVVGTEVAIIDPASEQVWEALRALYLVGQVSDLDAVLPYERELPDISNDMRQQAIETEKAIRARAGAN
;
A
#
# COMPACT_ATOMS: atom_id res chain seq x y z
N MET A 1 -54.69 -17.92 -78.05
CA MET A 1 -54.98 -19.30 -77.54
C MET A 1 -53.86 -19.74 -76.68
N PRO A 2 -54.10 -20.45 -75.56
CA PRO A 2 -55.12 -20.23 -74.53
C PRO A 2 -54.45 -19.89 -73.17
N GLN A 3 -55.30 -19.36 -72.29
CA GLN A 3 -55.08 -19.15 -70.85
C GLN A 3 -54.71 -20.46 -70.14
N MET A 4 -53.87 -20.33 -69.10
CA MET A 4 -53.86 -21.29 -67.99
C MET A 4 -53.66 -20.52 -66.69
N ASP A 5 -54.76 -20.54 -65.89
CA ASP A 5 -54.84 -20.19 -64.51
C ASP A 5 -53.83 -20.92 -63.67
N ARG A 6 -53.20 -20.22 -62.70
CA ARG A 6 -52.60 -20.81 -61.53
C ARG A 6 -53.04 -20.06 -60.28
N ALA A 7 -53.94 -20.70 -59.61
CA ALA A 7 -54.35 -20.36 -58.25
C ALA A 7 -53.14 -20.36 -57.30
N ALA A 8 -52.88 -19.25 -56.65
CA ALA A 8 -51.90 -19.15 -55.57
C ALA A 8 -52.56 -19.61 -54.25
N THR A 9 -52.08 -20.71 -53.72
CA THR A 9 -52.42 -21.23 -52.42
C THR A 9 -51.78 -20.32 -51.32
N ASN A 10 -52.59 -19.59 -50.60
CA ASN A 10 -52.20 -18.86 -49.41
C ASN A 10 -51.90 -19.87 -48.29
N ALA A 11 -50.63 -20.07 -47.96
CA ALA A 11 -50.24 -20.75 -46.73
C ALA A 11 -50.31 -19.79 -45.57
N ASP A 12 -51.31 -20.03 -44.75
CA ASP A 12 -51.60 -19.32 -43.50
C ASP A 12 -50.46 -19.63 -42.47
N LEU A 13 -49.58 -18.70 -42.27
CA LEU A 13 -48.55 -18.77 -41.23
C LEU A 13 -49.21 -18.36 -39.92
N THR A 14 -49.82 -19.32 -39.22
CA THR A 14 -50.25 -19.14 -37.83
C THR A 14 -49.06 -18.83 -36.95
N SER A 15 -48.88 -17.56 -36.63
CA SER A 15 -47.98 -17.09 -35.59
C SER A 15 -48.47 -17.66 -34.24
N SER A 16 -47.68 -18.59 -33.71
CA SER A 16 -47.89 -19.11 -32.34
C SER A 16 -47.62 -17.99 -31.34
N ASP A 17 -48.66 -17.28 -31.00
CA ASP A 17 -48.64 -16.30 -29.91
C ASP A 17 -48.61 -17.06 -28.56
N LYS A 18 -47.39 -17.28 -28.04
CA LYS A 18 -47.19 -17.87 -26.72
C LYS A 18 -47.72 -16.88 -25.68
N PRO A 19 -48.70 -17.29 -24.83
CA PRO A 19 -49.24 -16.40 -23.82
C PRO A 19 -48.14 -15.91 -22.90
N LYS A 20 -47.90 -14.58 -22.85
CA LYS A 20 -47.05 -13.94 -21.86
C LYS A 20 -47.60 -14.23 -20.47
N ARG A 21 -47.00 -15.20 -19.79
CA ARG A 21 -47.31 -15.59 -18.43
C ARG A 21 -47.06 -14.40 -17.51
N SER A 22 -48.09 -13.63 -17.17
CA SER A 22 -47.97 -12.52 -16.22
C SER A 22 -47.75 -13.09 -14.83
N MET A 23 -46.65 -12.69 -14.21
CA MET A 23 -46.34 -13.09 -12.83
C MET A 23 -47.44 -12.59 -11.89
N SER A 24 -47.86 -13.47 -10.97
CA SER A 24 -48.82 -13.11 -9.92
C SER A 24 -48.23 -12.02 -9.00
N ARG A 25 -49.08 -11.27 -8.28
CA ARG A 25 -48.64 -10.25 -7.33
C ARG A 25 -47.68 -10.83 -6.29
N ALA A 26 -47.98 -12.03 -5.78
CA ALA A 26 -47.11 -12.73 -4.83
C ALA A 26 -45.71 -13.08 -5.43
N GLN A 27 -45.69 -13.55 -6.69
CA GLN A 27 -44.43 -13.84 -7.39
C GLN A 27 -43.60 -12.57 -7.65
N LYS A 28 -44.23 -11.44 -7.95
CA LYS A 28 -43.54 -10.15 -8.10
C LYS A 28 -42.94 -9.69 -6.78
N ILE A 29 -43.71 -9.75 -5.69
CA ILE A 29 -43.25 -9.40 -4.35
C ILE A 29 -42.04 -10.29 -3.96
N LEU A 30 -42.18 -11.61 -4.13
CA LEU A 30 -41.09 -12.55 -3.83
C LEU A 30 -39.84 -12.26 -4.68
N PHE A 31 -39.98 -11.98 -5.97
CA PHE A 31 -38.88 -11.64 -6.87
C PHE A 31 -38.18 -10.36 -6.43
N PHE A 32 -38.93 -9.30 -6.11
CA PHE A 32 -38.36 -8.03 -5.66
C PHE A 32 -37.71 -8.15 -4.27
N THR A 33 -38.31 -8.86 -3.32
CA THR A 33 -37.71 -9.06 -1.99
C THR A 33 -36.46 -9.93 -2.05
N THR A 34 -36.43 -10.98 -2.86
CA THR A 34 -35.26 -11.82 -3.06
C THR A 34 -34.14 -11.02 -3.76
N GLY A 35 -34.46 -10.26 -4.81
CA GLY A 35 -33.50 -9.38 -5.50
C GLY A 35 -32.91 -8.32 -4.55
N TRP A 36 -33.74 -7.72 -3.71
CA TRP A 36 -33.32 -6.75 -2.70
C TRP A 36 -32.42 -7.38 -1.65
N LEU A 37 -32.71 -8.58 -1.16
CA LEU A 37 -31.87 -9.32 -0.22
C LEU A 37 -30.50 -9.68 -0.82
N ILE A 38 -30.49 -10.11 -2.09
CA ILE A 38 -29.23 -10.46 -2.80
C ILE A 38 -28.30 -9.22 -2.94
N VAL A 39 -28.86 -8.02 -3.10
CA VAL A 39 -28.08 -6.79 -3.22
C VAL A 39 -27.77 -6.17 -1.84
N LEU A 40 -28.76 -6.13 -0.95
CA LEU A 40 -28.65 -5.46 0.35
C LEU A 40 -27.71 -6.22 1.31
N MET A 41 -27.78 -7.56 1.35
CA MET A 41 -26.96 -8.36 2.26
C MET A 41 -25.47 -8.24 1.97
N PRO A 42 -24.97 -8.43 0.72
CA PRO A 42 -23.57 -8.17 0.39
C PRO A 42 -23.18 -6.70 0.62
N PHE A 43 -24.09 -5.75 0.34
CA PHE A 43 -23.84 -4.33 0.59
C PHE A 43 -23.69 -4.02 2.08
N LEU A 44 -24.59 -4.54 2.94
CA LEU A 44 -24.48 -4.38 4.40
C LEU A 44 -23.26 -5.09 4.97
N PHE A 45 -22.93 -6.28 4.46
CA PHE A 45 -21.73 -7.00 4.81
C PHE A 45 -20.49 -6.21 4.41
N TRP A 46 -20.44 -5.73 3.16
CA TRP A 46 -19.36 -4.88 2.65
C TRP A 46 -19.26 -3.56 3.42
N TRP A 47 -20.38 -2.88 3.68
CA TRP A 47 -20.44 -1.66 4.48
C TRP A 47 -19.89 -1.89 5.90
N ASN A 48 -20.31 -2.96 6.55
CA ASN A 48 -19.89 -3.26 7.92
C ASN A 48 -18.42 -3.74 8.03
N THR A 49 -17.87 -4.31 6.96
CA THR A 49 -16.47 -4.81 6.92
C THR A 49 -15.51 -3.82 6.31
N TRP A 50 -15.94 -3.01 5.34
CA TRP A 50 -15.05 -2.10 4.57
C TRP A 50 -14.93 -0.71 5.18
N PHE A 51 -16.01 -0.16 5.75
CA PHE A 51 -15.99 1.17 6.39
C PHE A 51 -15.54 1.15 7.86
N GLY A 52 -14.82 0.11 8.27
CA GLY A 52 -14.13 0.04 9.55
C GLY A 52 -15.08 0.28 10.73
N ARG A 53 -15.51 -0.77 11.38
CA ARG A 53 -16.27 -0.65 12.62
C ARG A 53 -15.49 0.19 13.62
N HIS A 54 -16.05 1.31 14.09
CA HIS A 54 -15.47 2.07 15.18
C HIS A 54 -15.37 1.19 16.41
N LEU A 55 -14.13 1.03 16.90
CA LEU A 55 -13.86 0.27 18.10
C LEU A 55 -14.20 1.14 19.33
N SER A 56 -14.79 0.51 20.33
CA SER A 56 -14.92 1.14 21.66
C SER A 56 -13.53 1.25 22.31
N ASP A 57 -13.39 2.06 23.35
CA ASP A 57 -12.13 2.22 24.08
C ASP A 57 -11.59 0.90 24.63
N ALA A 58 -12.48 0.05 25.15
CA ALA A 58 -12.12 -1.29 25.61
C ALA A 58 -11.59 -2.18 24.48
N GLN A 59 -12.24 -2.12 23.29
CA GLN A 59 -11.79 -2.86 22.11
C GLN A 59 -10.48 -2.32 21.55
N LEU A 60 -10.26 -1.00 21.55
CA LEU A 60 -8.99 -0.40 21.14
C LEU A 60 -7.85 -0.91 22.03
N THR A 61 -8.04 -0.91 23.35
CA THR A 61 -7.06 -1.43 24.30
C THR A 61 -6.82 -2.92 24.08
N GLU A 62 -7.86 -3.72 23.91
CA GLU A 62 -7.75 -5.16 23.63
C GLU A 62 -6.95 -5.41 22.33
N TYR A 63 -7.28 -4.66 21.26
CA TYR A 63 -6.65 -4.82 19.94
C TYR A 63 -5.17 -4.41 19.94
N LEU A 64 -4.79 -3.36 20.65
CA LEU A 64 -3.38 -2.94 20.78
C LEU A 64 -2.52 -4.00 21.51
N HIS A 65 -3.13 -4.93 22.23
CA HIS A 65 -2.47 -6.02 22.96
C HIS A 65 -2.64 -7.40 22.28
N ASP A 66 -3.36 -7.48 21.14
CA ASP A 66 -3.58 -8.77 20.44
C ASP A 66 -2.38 -9.17 19.59
N THR A 67 -1.31 -9.62 20.21
CA THR A 67 -0.07 -10.04 19.55
C THR A 67 -0.26 -11.23 18.59
N LYS A 68 -1.40 -11.95 18.69
CA LYS A 68 -1.71 -13.08 17.79
C LYS A 68 -2.27 -12.60 16.44
N LYS A 69 -2.81 -11.39 16.41
CA LYS A 69 -3.44 -10.83 15.22
C LYS A 69 -2.91 -9.42 14.90
N PRO A 70 -1.77 -9.31 14.21
CA PRO A 70 -1.16 -8.02 13.87
C PRO A 70 -2.12 -7.03 13.20
N ARG A 71 -3.08 -7.53 12.41
CA ARG A 71 -4.10 -6.69 11.76
C ARG A 71 -5.03 -5.99 12.76
N HIS A 72 -5.32 -6.59 13.93
CA HIS A 72 -6.06 -5.93 15.01
C HIS A 72 -5.27 -4.74 15.56
N ILE A 73 -3.96 -4.94 15.79
CA ILE A 73 -3.08 -3.86 16.26
C ILE A 73 -3.06 -2.72 15.23
N GLN A 74 -2.87 -3.01 13.94
CA GLN A 74 -2.86 -2.00 12.88
C GLN A 74 -4.20 -1.23 12.82
N GLN A 75 -5.33 -1.94 12.90
CA GLN A 75 -6.65 -1.30 12.93
C GLN A 75 -6.81 -0.36 14.12
N ALA A 76 -6.37 -0.78 15.30
CA ALA A 76 -6.43 0.04 16.50
C ALA A 76 -5.51 1.27 16.37
N LEU A 77 -4.28 1.11 15.87
CA LEU A 77 -3.33 2.19 15.62
C LEU A 77 -3.93 3.27 14.71
N VAL A 78 -4.55 2.87 13.59
CA VAL A 78 -5.22 3.81 12.67
C VAL A 78 -6.35 4.56 13.39
N GLN A 79 -7.19 3.88 14.17
CA GLN A 79 -8.28 4.55 14.90
C GLN A 79 -7.78 5.45 16.04
N VAL A 80 -6.66 5.12 16.68
CA VAL A 80 -6.00 6.03 17.63
C VAL A 80 -5.51 7.28 16.90
N SER A 81 -4.91 7.15 15.71
CA SER A 81 -4.48 8.31 14.91
C SER A 81 -5.64 9.20 14.48
N GLU A 82 -6.79 8.62 14.13
CA GLU A 82 -8.02 9.38 13.82
C GLU A 82 -8.52 10.19 15.02
N ARG A 83 -8.42 9.63 16.24
CA ARG A 83 -8.76 10.37 17.48
C ARG A 83 -7.77 11.47 17.76
N MET A 84 -6.46 11.23 17.55
CA MET A 84 -5.45 12.30 17.67
C MET A 84 -5.74 13.46 16.70
N ALA A 85 -6.07 13.15 15.45
CA ALA A 85 -6.40 14.16 14.44
C ALA A 85 -7.64 14.98 14.80
N LYS A 86 -8.59 14.40 15.55
CA LYS A 86 -9.78 15.08 16.09
C LYS A 86 -9.52 15.81 17.41
N ASN A 87 -8.27 15.82 17.91
CA ASN A 87 -7.90 16.34 19.21
C ASN A 87 -8.68 15.71 20.38
N ASP A 88 -9.07 14.44 20.25
CA ASP A 88 -9.71 13.70 21.32
C ASP A 88 -8.72 13.43 22.46
N GLY A 89 -8.92 14.08 23.60
CA GLY A 89 -8.06 13.92 24.78
C GLY A 89 -7.98 12.48 25.30
N ALA A 90 -8.97 11.64 25.01
CA ALA A 90 -8.97 10.23 25.38
C ALA A 90 -7.88 9.43 24.66
N ALA A 91 -7.39 9.89 23.48
CA ALA A 91 -6.32 9.23 22.77
C ALA A 91 -5.02 9.07 23.57
N LYS A 92 -4.78 9.97 24.54
CA LYS A 92 -3.57 9.97 25.38
C LYS A 92 -3.40 8.69 26.20
N GLN A 93 -4.49 8.00 26.54
CA GLN A 93 -4.42 6.75 27.33
C GLN A 93 -3.64 5.65 26.63
N TRP A 94 -3.58 5.64 25.27
CA TRP A 94 -2.88 4.64 24.48
C TRP A 94 -1.44 5.03 24.07
N TYR A 95 -0.95 6.24 24.40
CA TYR A 95 0.41 6.66 24.04
C TYR A 95 1.51 5.74 24.58
N PRO A 96 1.39 5.17 25.82
CA PRO A 96 2.35 4.16 26.28
C PRO A 96 2.35 2.89 25.41
N ASP A 97 1.18 2.49 24.88
CA ASP A 97 1.08 1.33 23.97
C ASP A 97 1.78 1.60 22.64
N LEU A 98 1.62 2.78 22.06
CA LEU A 98 2.35 3.17 20.85
C LEU A 98 3.87 3.12 21.08
N THR A 99 4.35 3.71 22.16
CA THR A 99 5.79 3.65 22.51
C THR A 99 6.30 2.21 22.67
N ARG A 100 5.49 1.31 23.20
CA ARG A 100 5.79 -0.14 23.30
C ARG A 100 5.81 -0.82 21.94
N LEU A 101 4.84 -0.53 21.07
CA LEU A 101 4.69 -1.12 19.73
C LEU A 101 5.79 -0.70 18.76
N ALA A 102 6.54 0.36 19.05
CA ALA A 102 7.74 0.73 18.31
C ALA A 102 8.81 -0.39 18.27
N SER A 103 8.72 -1.38 19.16
CA SER A 103 9.59 -2.56 19.21
C SER A 103 8.84 -3.87 18.97
N ASP A 104 7.66 -3.83 18.37
CA ASP A 104 6.87 -5.03 18.06
C ASP A 104 7.66 -5.96 17.11
N PRO A 105 7.60 -7.29 17.27
CA PRO A 105 8.29 -8.22 16.37
C PRO A 105 7.81 -8.15 14.93
N VAL A 106 6.55 -7.71 14.70
CA VAL A 106 5.94 -7.63 13.37
C VAL A 106 6.27 -6.29 12.72
N GLU A 107 6.94 -6.35 11.58
CA GLU A 107 7.39 -5.17 10.83
C GLU A 107 6.24 -4.22 10.46
N GLU A 108 5.13 -4.76 9.98
CA GLU A 108 3.97 -3.97 9.56
C GLU A 108 3.33 -3.19 10.71
N VAL A 109 3.40 -3.74 11.93
CA VAL A 109 2.95 -3.03 13.14
C VAL A 109 3.87 -1.86 13.42
N ARG A 110 5.19 -2.08 13.46
CA ARG A 110 6.17 -1.00 13.68
C ARG A 110 6.07 0.09 12.61
N ASN A 111 5.88 -0.33 11.35
CA ASN A 111 5.73 0.62 10.23
C ASN A 111 4.51 1.52 10.39
N THR A 112 3.35 0.95 10.74
CA THR A 112 2.12 1.69 11.01
C THR A 112 2.28 2.60 12.21
N ASP A 113 2.89 2.10 13.29
CA ASP A 113 3.09 2.82 14.53
C ASP A 113 4.02 4.04 14.36
N ALA A 114 5.10 3.91 13.59
CA ALA A 114 5.97 5.03 13.25
C ALA A 114 5.21 6.19 12.59
N TRP A 115 4.31 5.88 11.66
CA TRP A 115 3.45 6.88 11.03
C TRP A 115 2.45 7.48 12.01
N VAL A 116 1.84 6.65 12.88
CA VAL A 116 0.85 7.12 13.88
C VAL A 116 1.50 8.06 14.90
N MET A 117 2.68 7.73 15.42
CA MET A 117 3.40 8.60 16.35
C MET A 117 3.71 9.97 15.74
N GLY A 118 3.98 10.04 14.44
CA GLY A 118 4.17 11.30 13.71
C GLY A 118 2.95 12.22 13.66
N GLN A 119 1.75 11.74 14.01
CA GLN A 119 0.54 12.58 13.99
C GLN A 119 0.41 13.51 15.22
N ASN A 120 1.20 13.29 16.27
CA ASN A 120 1.16 14.14 17.47
C ASN A 120 2.56 14.46 17.97
N THR A 121 3.05 15.62 17.59
CA THR A 121 4.40 16.09 17.94
C THR A 121 4.54 16.57 19.40
N SER A 122 3.46 16.67 20.14
CA SER A 122 3.47 17.07 21.56
C SER A 122 3.44 15.89 22.53
N ALA A 123 3.30 14.65 22.04
CA ALA A 123 3.23 13.46 22.86
C ALA A 123 4.63 13.09 23.41
N ALA A 124 4.73 13.00 24.74
CA ALA A 124 5.98 12.58 25.38
C ALA A 124 6.38 11.16 24.96
N GLY A 125 7.66 10.97 24.66
CA GLY A 125 8.24 9.67 24.29
C GLY A 125 8.12 9.29 22.82
N PHE A 126 7.27 9.94 22.00
CA PHE A 126 7.15 9.63 20.58
C PHE A 126 8.42 9.99 19.80
N HIS A 127 8.97 11.16 20.06
CA HIS A 127 10.21 11.59 19.42
C HIS A 127 11.35 10.58 19.67
N ASP A 128 11.57 10.19 20.92
CA ASP A 128 12.65 9.25 21.29
C ASP A 128 12.41 7.85 20.69
N ALA A 129 11.15 7.41 20.64
CA ALA A 129 10.81 6.14 20.00
C ALA A 129 11.11 6.17 18.49
N LEU A 130 10.70 7.24 17.80
CA LEU A 130 10.98 7.43 16.37
C LEU A 130 12.47 7.51 16.07
N GLN A 131 13.27 8.19 16.93
CA GLN A 131 14.73 8.21 16.77
C GLN A 131 15.33 6.80 16.85
N LYS A 132 14.89 5.96 17.78
CA LYS A 132 15.33 4.55 17.86
C LYS A 132 14.94 3.76 16.61
N MET A 133 13.76 4.00 16.05
CA MET A 133 13.28 3.33 14.83
C MET A 133 14.09 3.70 13.58
N LEU A 134 14.93 4.76 13.59
CA LEU A 134 15.85 5.04 12.49
C LEU A 134 16.90 3.94 12.27
N SER A 135 17.10 3.06 13.25
CA SER A 135 18.01 1.92 13.19
C SER A 135 17.27 0.59 12.99
N ASP A 136 16.00 0.62 12.63
CA ASP A 136 15.20 -0.61 12.36
C ASP A 136 15.79 -1.42 11.20
N THR A 137 15.61 -2.73 11.23
CA THR A 137 16.02 -3.62 10.12
C THR A 137 15.25 -3.34 8.83
N SER A 138 13.96 -2.95 8.94
CA SER A 138 13.12 -2.63 7.80
C SER A 138 13.40 -1.22 7.27
N PRO A 139 13.66 -1.07 5.95
CA PRO A 139 13.82 0.25 5.32
C PRO A 139 12.52 1.07 5.40
N MET A 140 11.35 0.43 5.38
CA MET A 140 10.07 1.13 5.47
C MET A 140 9.83 1.70 6.87
N VAL A 141 10.18 0.96 7.92
CA VAL A 141 10.09 1.47 9.30
C VAL A 141 11.03 2.65 9.50
N ARG A 142 12.29 2.54 9.04
CA ARG A 142 13.24 3.66 9.09
C ARG A 142 12.74 4.89 8.33
N GLY A 143 12.20 4.66 7.12
CA GLY A 143 11.64 5.73 6.29
C GLY A 143 10.47 6.45 6.95
N ASN A 144 9.48 5.71 7.46
CA ASN A 144 8.32 6.29 8.14
C ASN A 144 8.70 6.99 9.46
N ALA A 145 9.66 6.46 10.21
CA ALA A 145 10.20 7.13 11.39
C ALA A 145 10.87 8.46 11.02
N ALA A 146 11.66 8.47 9.95
CA ALA A 146 12.34 9.67 9.46
C ALA A 146 11.34 10.74 8.98
N LEU A 147 10.32 10.34 8.19
CA LEU A 147 9.25 11.23 7.73
C LEU A 147 8.47 11.81 8.93
N SER A 148 8.23 10.99 9.96
CA SER A 148 7.55 11.42 11.18
C SER A 148 8.40 12.41 11.98
N LEU A 149 9.72 12.18 12.08
CA LEU A 149 10.64 13.10 12.78
C LEU A 149 10.69 14.49 12.13
N VAL A 150 10.54 14.60 10.81
CA VAL A 150 10.43 15.91 10.15
C VAL A 150 9.27 16.75 10.69
N ARG A 151 8.17 16.12 11.09
CA ARG A 151 7.04 16.82 11.73
C ARG A 151 7.37 17.38 13.11
N PHE A 152 8.35 16.77 13.80
CA PHE A 152 8.91 17.30 15.06
C PHE A 152 9.98 18.39 14.83
N GLY A 153 10.27 18.75 13.56
CA GLY A 153 11.37 19.67 13.22
C GLY A 153 12.74 19.01 13.29
N ASP A 154 12.80 17.68 13.38
CA ASP A 154 14.04 16.91 13.51
C ASP A 154 14.46 16.33 12.16
N ALA A 155 15.67 16.70 11.72
CA ALA A 155 16.26 16.27 10.45
C ALA A 155 17.24 15.09 10.59
N THR A 156 17.37 14.48 11.77
CA THR A 156 18.34 13.39 12.02
C THR A 156 18.13 12.17 11.13
N GLY A 157 16.86 11.91 10.73
CA GLY A 157 16.49 10.84 9.81
C GLY A 157 16.69 11.15 8.32
N ARG A 158 17.30 12.30 7.94
CA ARG A 158 17.38 12.76 6.54
C ARG A 158 17.95 11.72 5.58
N SER A 159 18.99 10.99 5.96
CA SER A 159 19.59 9.93 5.12
C SER A 159 18.59 8.80 4.80
N GLN A 160 17.67 8.50 5.72
CA GLN A 160 16.61 7.52 5.50
C GLN A 160 15.54 8.06 4.53
N ILE A 161 15.27 9.37 4.56
CA ILE A 161 14.35 10.02 3.61
C ILE A 161 14.97 9.99 2.20
N VAL A 162 16.25 10.28 2.07
CA VAL A 162 16.99 10.17 0.79
C VAL A 162 16.92 8.74 0.26
N ALA A 163 17.08 7.74 1.14
CA ALA A 163 17.01 6.33 0.75
C ALA A 163 15.64 5.93 0.16
N LEU A 164 14.53 6.61 0.55
CA LEU A 164 13.21 6.38 -0.03
C LEU A 164 13.09 6.80 -1.52
N LEU A 165 14.02 7.60 -2.01
CA LEU A 165 14.08 8.02 -3.41
C LEU A 165 14.87 7.03 -4.29
N HIS A 166 15.58 6.10 -3.70
CA HIS A 166 16.42 5.15 -4.43
C HIS A 166 15.72 3.82 -4.63
N PRO A 167 15.99 3.15 -5.76
CA PRO A 167 15.59 1.76 -5.94
C PRO A 167 16.16 0.87 -4.84
N ALA A 168 15.45 -0.21 -4.54
CA ALA A 168 15.92 -1.23 -3.61
C ALA A 168 16.46 -2.44 -4.38
N ASP A 169 17.73 -2.78 -4.11
CA ASP A 169 18.35 -4.00 -4.61
C ASP A 169 17.95 -5.17 -3.71
N VAL A 170 17.42 -6.23 -4.31
CA VAL A 170 17.00 -7.44 -3.61
C VAL A 170 17.98 -8.55 -3.87
N MET A 171 18.71 -8.95 -2.83
CA MET A 171 19.77 -9.96 -2.93
C MET A 171 19.25 -11.36 -2.61
N ALA A 172 19.85 -12.38 -3.24
CA ALA A 172 19.57 -13.76 -2.95
C ALA A 172 19.97 -14.12 -1.50
N PRO A 173 19.04 -14.59 -0.67
CA PRO A 173 19.32 -14.95 0.73
C PRO A 173 20.05 -16.29 0.87
N ALA A 174 20.05 -17.10 -0.20
CA ALA A 174 20.69 -18.41 -0.26
C ALA A 174 21.21 -18.70 -1.66
N SER A 175 22.14 -19.63 -1.82
CA SER A 175 22.54 -20.16 -3.10
C SER A 175 21.53 -21.18 -3.60
N GLY A 176 21.23 -21.16 -4.92
CA GLY A 176 20.28 -22.12 -5.52
C GLY A 176 19.85 -21.72 -6.92
N LYS A 177 18.73 -22.29 -7.35
CA LYS A 177 18.14 -22.04 -8.66
C LYS A 177 16.80 -21.33 -8.50
N ILE A 178 16.56 -20.25 -9.25
CA ILE A 178 15.24 -19.60 -9.33
C ILE A 178 14.29 -20.56 -10.03
N ILE A 179 13.24 -20.97 -9.32
CA ILE A 179 12.23 -21.93 -9.84
C ILE A 179 10.95 -21.22 -10.27
N ASP A 180 10.68 -20.02 -9.73
CA ASP A 180 9.52 -19.20 -10.05
C ASP A 180 9.87 -17.73 -9.80
N ALA A 181 9.38 -16.83 -10.65
CA ALA A 181 9.60 -15.39 -10.49
C ALA A 181 8.46 -14.60 -11.13
N ASP A 182 8.15 -13.45 -10.55
CA ASP A 182 7.22 -12.49 -11.11
C ASP A 182 7.82 -11.82 -12.36
N ARG A 183 7.01 -11.05 -13.08
CA ARG A 183 7.45 -10.38 -14.31
C ARG A 183 8.01 -8.98 -13.99
N PRO A 184 9.08 -8.55 -14.68
CA PRO A 184 9.51 -7.15 -14.65
C PRO A 184 8.35 -6.21 -15.02
N GLY A 185 8.27 -5.06 -14.38
CA GLY A 185 7.20 -4.08 -14.55
C GLY A 185 5.96 -4.33 -13.68
N THR A 186 5.91 -5.41 -12.90
CA THR A 186 4.79 -5.69 -11.98
C THR A 186 4.82 -4.74 -10.79
N ALA A 187 3.66 -4.20 -10.42
CA ALA A 187 3.49 -3.48 -9.17
C ALA A 187 3.52 -4.47 -7.99
N ILE A 188 4.34 -4.17 -6.99
CA ILE A 188 4.56 -5.03 -5.84
C ILE A 188 4.34 -4.24 -4.56
N HIS A 189 3.73 -4.86 -3.55
CA HIS A 189 3.64 -4.29 -2.21
C HIS A 189 4.82 -4.74 -1.34
N GLN A 190 5.07 -4.06 -0.26
CA GLN A 190 6.05 -4.50 0.74
C GLN A 190 5.74 -5.93 1.20
N GLY A 191 6.76 -6.78 1.29
CA GLY A 191 6.61 -8.20 1.60
C GLY A 191 6.03 -9.05 0.45
N GLY A 192 5.71 -8.45 -0.71
CA GLY A 192 5.22 -9.16 -1.90
C GLY A 192 6.25 -10.15 -2.43
N LEU A 193 5.78 -11.30 -2.90
CA LEU A 193 6.63 -12.36 -3.43
C LEU A 193 7.20 -11.91 -4.80
N LEU A 194 8.52 -11.92 -4.92
CA LEU A 194 9.25 -11.61 -6.17
C LEU A 194 9.69 -12.86 -6.89
N ALA A 195 10.25 -13.82 -6.14
CA ALA A 195 10.76 -15.05 -6.70
C ALA A 195 10.77 -16.16 -5.66
N LYS A 196 10.87 -17.41 -6.14
CA LYS A 196 11.13 -18.61 -5.32
C LYS A 196 12.45 -19.22 -5.76
N LEU A 197 13.32 -19.45 -4.79
CA LEU A 197 14.62 -20.05 -4.95
C LEU A 197 14.60 -21.46 -4.35
N GLN A 198 15.07 -22.48 -5.10
CA GLN A 198 15.31 -23.81 -4.57
C GLN A 198 16.79 -23.97 -4.25
N ASN A 199 17.12 -24.22 -2.99
CA ASN A 199 18.50 -24.43 -2.55
C ASN A 199 18.99 -25.87 -2.89
N ALA A 200 20.27 -26.16 -2.62
CA ALA A 200 20.88 -27.45 -2.88
C ALA A 200 20.24 -28.62 -2.09
N GLN A 201 19.54 -28.33 -1.00
CA GLN A 201 18.82 -29.29 -0.17
C GLN A 201 17.38 -29.52 -0.65
N GLY A 202 16.98 -28.91 -1.79
CA GLY A 202 15.63 -28.99 -2.35
C GLY A 202 14.58 -28.13 -1.60
N GLN A 203 14.97 -27.32 -0.62
CA GLN A 203 14.08 -26.43 0.10
C GLN A 203 13.78 -25.18 -0.72
N THR A 204 12.54 -24.72 -0.66
CA THR A 204 12.11 -23.47 -1.33
C THR A 204 12.26 -22.30 -0.36
N VAL A 205 12.99 -21.26 -0.80
CA VAL A 205 13.16 -19.99 -0.11
C VAL A 205 12.44 -18.91 -0.91
N GLU A 206 11.57 -18.17 -0.25
CA GLU A 206 10.85 -17.05 -0.85
C GLU A 206 11.70 -15.78 -0.81
N ILE A 207 11.77 -15.08 -1.93
CA ILE A 207 12.42 -13.77 -2.06
C ILE A 207 11.32 -12.73 -2.17
N ARG A 208 11.27 -11.81 -1.22
CA ARG A 208 10.19 -10.83 -1.05
C ARG A 208 10.71 -9.40 -1.19
N SER A 209 9.84 -8.50 -1.64
CA SER A 209 10.18 -7.08 -1.78
C SER A 209 10.32 -6.40 -0.41
N PRO A 210 11.42 -5.66 -0.17
CA PRO A 210 11.60 -4.89 1.06
C PRO A 210 10.80 -3.57 1.06
N ILE A 211 10.38 -3.09 -0.10
CA ILE A 211 9.62 -1.84 -0.28
C ILE A 211 8.43 -2.05 -1.22
N PRO A 212 7.38 -1.22 -1.14
CA PRO A 212 6.37 -1.18 -2.19
C PRO A 212 6.92 -0.46 -3.41
N GLY A 213 6.46 -0.84 -4.60
CA GLY A 213 6.90 -0.18 -5.83
C GLY A 213 6.64 -0.98 -7.09
N ARG A 214 7.56 -0.86 -8.04
CA ARG A 214 7.51 -1.59 -9.32
C ARG A 214 8.83 -2.32 -9.56
N SER A 215 8.75 -3.59 -9.90
CA SER A 215 9.95 -4.36 -10.25
C SER A 215 10.54 -3.85 -11.58
N ARG A 216 11.77 -3.33 -11.54
CA ARG A 216 12.53 -2.91 -12.72
C ARG A 216 13.13 -4.13 -13.41
N THR A 217 13.80 -4.96 -12.61
CA THR A 217 14.41 -6.23 -13.05
C THR A 217 14.04 -7.34 -12.08
N ILE A 218 13.94 -8.57 -12.57
CA ILE A 218 13.81 -9.79 -11.77
C ILE A 218 14.57 -10.92 -12.48
N ALA A 219 15.32 -11.71 -11.72
CA ALA A 219 16.04 -12.88 -12.23
C ALA A 219 15.03 -13.91 -12.77
N GLN A 220 15.31 -14.42 -13.98
CA GLN A 220 14.40 -15.33 -14.68
C GLN A 220 14.40 -16.73 -14.03
N PRO A 221 13.26 -17.46 -14.10
CA PRO A 221 13.22 -18.87 -13.75
C PRO A 221 14.29 -19.67 -14.51
N GLY A 222 15.00 -20.54 -13.81
CA GLY A 222 16.14 -21.28 -14.34
C GLY A 222 17.51 -20.70 -14.03
N ALA A 223 17.60 -19.41 -13.62
CA ALA A 223 18.86 -18.78 -13.24
C ALA A 223 19.46 -19.42 -11.97
N ASN A 224 20.77 -19.67 -11.98
CA ASN A 224 21.52 -20.07 -10.80
C ASN A 224 22.07 -18.80 -10.11
N VAL A 225 21.86 -18.71 -8.83
CA VAL A 225 22.31 -17.56 -8.00
C VAL A 225 23.09 -18.07 -6.79
N VAL A 226 24.02 -17.25 -6.30
CA VAL A 226 24.71 -17.45 -5.03
C VAL A 226 24.23 -16.42 -4.01
N VAL A 227 24.48 -16.68 -2.73
CA VAL A 227 24.17 -15.68 -1.67
C VAL A 227 24.75 -14.32 -2.05
N GLY A 228 23.92 -13.27 -1.95
CA GLY A 228 24.33 -11.91 -2.31
C GLY A 228 24.28 -11.57 -3.80
N THR A 229 23.86 -12.49 -4.69
CA THR A 229 23.54 -12.13 -6.08
C THR A 229 22.29 -11.24 -6.11
N GLU A 230 22.32 -10.16 -6.88
CA GLU A 230 21.13 -9.36 -7.16
C GLU A 230 20.08 -10.19 -7.90
N VAL A 231 18.89 -10.31 -7.32
CA VAL A 231 17.75 -11.04 -7.88
C VAL A 231 16.72 -10.09 -8.48
N ALA A 232 16.54 -8.93 -7.89
CA ALA A 232 15.59 -7.94 -8.38
C ALA A 232 16.03 -6.53 -8.01
N ILE A 233 15.59 -5.55 -8.80
CA ILE A 233 15.62 -4.11 -8.48
C ILE A 233 14.18 -3.63 -8.43
N ILE A 234 13.81 -2.96 -7.34
CA ILE A 234 12.48 -2.41 -7.14
C ILE A 234 12.54 -0.89 -7.14
N ASP A 235 11.88 -0.26 -8.09
CA ASP A 235 11.65 1.19 -8.08
C ASP A 235 10.64 1.53 -6.98
N PRO A 236 10.86 2.59 -6.19
CA PRO A 236 9.97 2.95 -5.10
C PRO A 236 8.58 3.37 -5.61
N ALA A 237 7.55 3.13 -4.81
CA ALA A 237 6.20 3.56 -5.11
C ALA A 237 6.10 5.08 -5.17
N SER A 238 5.24 5.60 -6.05
CA SER A 238 5.04 7.04 -6.27
C SER A 238 4.68 7.78 -4.99
N GLU A 239 3.87 7.18 -4.12
CA GLU A 239 3.47 7.74 -2.84
C GLU A 239 4.66 7.92 -1.90
N GLN A 240 5.56 6.94 -1.88
CA GLN A 240 6.79 6.99 -1.07
C GLN A 240 7.72 8.10 -1.55
N VAL A 241 7.92 8.20 -2.86
CA VAL A 241 8.73 9.27 -3.48
C VAL A 241 8.15 10.64 -3.18
N TRP A 242 6.82 10.79 -3.31
CA TRP A 242 6.11 12.03 -3.03
C TRP A 242 6.34 12.51 -1.59
N GLU A 243 6.15 11.64 -0.60
CA GLU A 243 6.37 11.99 0.80
C GLU A 243 7.85 12.31 1.09
N ALA A 244 8.79 11.59 0.47
CA ALA A 244 10.21 11.87 0.61
C ALA A 244 10.59 13.24 0.04
N LEU A 245 10.10 13.59 -1.15
CA LEU A 245 10.34 14.90 -1.76
C LEU A 245 9.76 16.04 -0.90
N ARG A 246 8.56 15.88 -0.36
CA ARG A 246 7.94 16.85 0.55
C ARG A 246 8.73 17.02 1.86
N ALA A 247 9.24 15.93 2.41
CA ALA A 247 10.09 16.00 3.59
C ALA A 247 11.42 16.70 3.31
N LEU A 248 12.08 16.39 2.17
CA LEU A 248 13.31 17.05 1.76
C LEU A 248 13.10 18.53 1.38
N TYR A 249 11.91 18.91 0.94
CA TYR A 249 11.54 20.31 0.79
C TYR A 249 11.73 21.07 2.11
N LEU A 250 11.49 20.46 3.27
CA LEU A 250 11.63 21.08 4.59
C LEU A 250 13.05 20.95 5.16
N VAL A 251 13.70 19.79 5.03
CA VAL A 251 14.95 19.47 5.73
C VAL A 251 16.12 19.10 4.83
N GLY A 252 15.94 19.04 3.51
CA GLY A 252 16.97 18.62 2.55
C GLY A 252 18.15 19.58 2.50
N GLN A 253 19.32 19.05 2.14
CA GLN A 253 20.58 19.77 1.98
C GLN A 253 21.13 19.60 0.56
N VAL A 254 22.14 20.37 0.18
CA VAL A 254 22.76 20.33 -1.15
C VAL A 254 23.24 18.92 -1.53
N SER A 255 23.77 18.17 -0.55
CA SER A 255 24.20 16.79 -0.74
C SER A 255 23.09 15.83 -1.15
N ASP A 256 21.81 16.21 -1.00
CA ASP A 256 20.66 15.35 -1.32
C ASP A 256 20.16 15.59 -2.74
N LEU A 257 20.66 16.62 -3.43
CA LEU A 257 20.20 17.01 -4.77
C LEU A 257 20.35 15.89 -5.79
N ASP A 258 21.41 15.08 -5.71
CA ASP A 258 21.62 13.96 -6.64
C ASP A 258 20.47 12.94 -6.59
N ALA A 259 19.81 12.79 -5.44
CA ALA A 259 18.64 11.93 -5.29
C ALA A 259 17.33 12.59 -5.75
N VAL A 260 17.23 13.93 -5.71
CA VAL A 260 16.04 14.70 -6.10
C VAL A 260 15.96 14.92 -7.61
N LEU A 261 17.08 15.33 -8.24
CA LEU A 261 17.16 15.71 -9.64
C LEU A 261 16.62 14.68 -10.66
N PRO A 262 16.77 13.36 -10.44
CA PRO A 262 16.15 12.37 -11.35
C PRO A 262 14.65 12.52 -11.51
N TYR A 263 13.93 13.01 -10.49
CA TYR A 263 12.48 13.17 -10.47
C TYR A 263 11.99 14.46 -11.15
N GLU A 264 12.89 15.36 -11.56
CA GLU A 264 12.54 16.56 -12.36
C GLU A 264 12.38 16.25 -13.85
N ARG A 265 12.86 15.07 -14.26
CA ARG A 265 12.83 14.67 -15.67
C ARG A 265 11.42 14.29 -16.10
N GLU A 266 11.12 14.59 -17.38
CA GLU A 266 9.90 14.12 -18.02
C GLU A 266 10.06 12.66 -18.41
N LEU A 267 9.58 11.76 -17.55
CA LEU A 267 9.61 10.30 -17.74
C LEU A 267 8.20 9.73 -17.61
N PRO A 268 7.87 8.63 -18.33
CA PRO A 268 6.53 8.06 -18.34
C PRO A 268 5.98 7.68 -16.95
N ASP A 269 6.88 7.28 -16.04
CA ASP A 269 6.52 6.83 -14.68
C ASP A 269 6.53 7.96 -13.64
N ILE A 270 6.86 9.20 -14.03
CA ILE A 270 6.89 10.37 -13.16
C ILE A 270 5.72 11.30 -13.52
N SER A 271 4.76 11.45 -12.60
CA SER A 271 3.63 12.36 -12.79
C SER A 271 4.09 13.83 -12.83
N ASN A 272 3.31 14.70 -13.49
CA ASN A 272 3.59 16.14 -13.50
C ASN A 272 3.67 16.72 -12.08
N ASP A 273 2.81 16.27 -11.17
CA ASP A 273 2.79 16.75 -9.79
C ASP A 273 4.07 16.35 -9.06
N MET A 274 4.54 15.10 -9.24
CA MET A 274 5.80 14.63 -8.66
C MET A 274 6.99 15.43 -9.19
N ARG A 275 7.03 15.68 -10.51
CA ARG A 275 8.05 16.51 -11.14
C ARG A 275 8.06 17.93 -10.58
N GLN A 276 6.88 18.53 -10.45
CA GLN A 276 6.76 19.87 -9.87
C GLN A 276 7.24 19.89 -8.41
N GLN A 277 6.88 18.88 -7.61
CA GLN A 277 7.36 18.77 -6.24
C GLN A 277 8.89 18.62 -6.17
N ALA A 278 9.51 17.86 -7.07
CA ALA A 278 10.96 17.72 -7.13
C ALA A 278 11.64 19.08 -7.41
N ILE A 279 11.15 19.83 -8.42
CA ILE A 279 11.63 21.17 -8.76
C ILE A 279 11.51 22.13 -7.56
N GLU A 280 10.37 22.14 -6.86
CA GLU A 280 10.18 22.99 -5.68
C GLU A 280 11.11 22.55 -4.53
N THR A 281 11.37 21.26 -4.40
CA THR A 281 12.31 20.72 -3.41
C THR A 281 13.74 21.14 -3.71
N GLU A 282 14.20 21.06 -4.97
CA GLU A 282 15.51 21.57 -5.37
C GLU A 282 15.67 23.05 -5.04
N LYS A 283 14.69 23.88 -5.46
CA LYS A 283 14.71 25.33 -5.18
C LYS A 283 14.80 25.63 -3.68
N ALA A 284 14.02 24.92 -2.86
CA ALA A 284 14.04 25.10 -1.41
C ALA A 284 15.38 24.71 -0.79
N ILE A 285 15.99 23.61 -1.26
CA ILE A 285 17.32 23.17 -0.84
C ILE A 285 18.38 24.24 -1.18
N ARG A 286 18.39 24.74 -2.42
CA ARG A 286 19.35 25.75 -2.87
C ARG A 286 19.15 27.10 -2.16
N ALA A 287 17.91 27.51 -1.91
CA ALA A 287 17.60 28.73 -1.17
C ALA A 287 18.15 28.68 0.26
N ARG A 288 18.00 27.56 0.97
CA ARG A 288 18.56 27.37 2.31
C ARG A 288 20.09 27.41 2.31
N ALA A 289 20.72 26.84 1.30
CA ALA A 289 22.19 26.86 1.18
C ALA A 289 22.76 28.25 0.88
N GLY A 290 22.01 29.10 0.15
CA GLY A 290 22.41 30.48 -0.14
C GLY A 290 22.11 31.48 0.99
N ALA A 291 21.30 31.07 1.97
CA ALA A 291 20.94 31.88 3.14
C ALA A 291 21.89 31.66 4.34
N ASN A 292 22.74 30.64 4.30
CA ASN A 292 23.79 30.31 5.29
C ASN A 292 25.13 30.80 4.80
#